data_8dea65d09ce64bc8550dfa8a0be0a494
#
_entry.id   8dea65d09ce64bc8550dfa8a0be0a494
#
_cell.length_a   1.000
_cell.length_b   1.000
_cell.length_c   1.000
_cell.angle_alpha   90.00
_cell.angle_beta   90.00
_cell.angle_gamma   90.00
#
_symmetry.space_group_name_H-M   'P 1'
#
loop_
_entity.id
_entity.type
_entity.pdbx_description
1 polymer ?
#
loop_
_entity_poly.entity_id
_entity_poly.type
_entity_poly.pdbx_seq_one_letter_code
_entity_poly.pdbx_strand_id
1 'polypeptide(L)'
;GLGKTILMATCIFYEFLLAKKYPKDKRFCHNALVFAPDKTVLESLREIMTFDKTKVVPPEYAHVLDQNIKFHFLEGTGITLHTIDDSDFNIVISNNQKIIVKKKRKEDTPSDILFGSGSLLADIYGNDDDDSDVWDDASLIENQRFKKLCRLPQLGVYVDEAHHLFGANLEKELRSGGANKTTLRNTINMLAASTSIVACYNYTGTPYVNKQVLPEVVYAYGLNESIAHGYLKDADPIGFENVKNEEFLRTSITKFWERYGGKTYEGLLPKLAIFAANVKEATDVVRPVVEKVLSELGISLSTVLVNTGDPSVTKDEDIKNFNNLDVIGTEGSKKQFIILVEKGREGWNCRSLLGIALFRSPKSKVFVLQATMRCLRQLTKEQLKATIFLSKENYDTLDDELRKNYNMEISDFGKSPNTNKKVYKVRVLPPPRSIKMKRLWHEYSLIEKEYSVPIDFHLAELDESKYEAKMYEKGSLRLGLSEKETNIDSMKEQERFSEFSLTAEISRYMNISCLTIAKILRESVDGSDNIVAAVNRHNEVLEDVIIPEIFHTLYEVKSTQKSEDVDMV
;
A
#
# COMPACT_ATOMS: atom_id res chain seq x y z
N GLY A 1 1.60 14.64 7.78
CA GLY A 1 2.74 13.86 8.12
C GLY A 1 3.85 14.55 8.88
N LEU A 2 4.41 13.83 9.81
CA LEU A 2 5.59 14.25 10.61
C LEU A 2 6.93 13.94 9.90
N GLY A 3 6.95 13.90 8.57
CA GLY A 3 8.19 13.64 7.82
C GLY A 3 8.58 12.16 7.70
N LYS A 4 7.67 11.21 7.94
CA LYS A 4 7.94 9.77 7.75
C LYS A 4 8.53 9.45 6.38
N THR A 5 7.93 10.00 5.31
CA THR A 5 8.39 9.79 3.93
C THR A 5 9.81 10.35 3.71
N ILE A 6 10.11 11.51 4.30
CA ILE A 6 11.46 12.11 4.24
C ILE A 6 12.46 11.24 5.00
N LEU A 7 12.10 10.77 6.21
CA LEU A 7 12.95 9.87 6.99
C LEU A 7 13.22 8.57 6.24
N MET A 8 12.18 7.98 5.63
CA MET A 8 12.30 6.78 4.80
C MET A 8 13.26 7.02 3.62
N ALA A 9 13.06 8.12 2.89
CA ALA A 9 13.96 8.51 1.79
C ALA A 9 15.41 8.66 2.28
N THR A 10 15.61 9.31 3.42
CA THR A 10 16.93 9.51 4.01
C THR A 10 17.59 8.17 4.36
N CYS A 11 16.85 7.24 4.95
CA CYS A 11 17.36 5.89 5.24
C CYS A 11 17.77 5.15 3.95
N ILE A 12 16.95 5.21 2.90
CA ILE A 12 17.27 4.60 1.59
C ILE A 12 18.54 5.23 1.00
N PHE A 13 18.64 6.55 1.00
CA PHE A 13 19.81 7.25 0.45
C PHE A 13 21.08 6.94 1.23
N TYR A 14 20.98 6.86 2.55
CA TYR A 14 22.09 6.48 3.42
C TYR A 14 22.60 5.08 3.10
N GLU A 15 21.71 4.10 3.01
CA GLU A 15 22.03 2.71 2.64
C GLU A 15 22.70 2.65 1.26
N PHE A 16 22.14 3.33 0.26
CA PHE A 16 22.68 3.33 -1.10
C PHE A 16 24.07 3.96 -1.18
N LEU A 17 24.32 5.02 -0.44
CA LEU A 17 25.65 5.65 -0.39
C LEU A 17 26.67 4.74 0.28
N LEU A 18 26.29 4.02 1.33
CA LEU A 18 27.14 3.02 1.97
C LEU A 18 27.39 1.82 1.07
N ALA A 19 26.36 1.31 0.39
CA ALA A 19 26.49 0.24 -0.59
C ALA A 19 27.45 0.62 -1.72
N LYS A 20 27.37 1.87 -2.22
CA LYS A 20 28.30 2.37 -3.24
C LYS A 20 29.73 2.49 -2.73
N LYS A 21 29.91 2.93 -1.48
CA LYS A 21 31.22 3.07 -0.85
C LYS A 21 31.85 1.72 -0.51
N TYR A 22 31.03 0.76 -0.12
CA TYR A 22 31.44 -0.58 0.32
C TYR A 22 30.70 -1.68 -0.46
N PRO A 23 30.92 -1.82 -1.78
CA PRO A 23 30.10 -2.68 -2.64
C PRO A 23 30.17 -4.18 -2.34
N LYS A 24 31.17 -4.62 -1.57
CA LYS A 24 31.31 -6.02 -1.15
C LYS A 24 30.73 -6.31 0.24
N ASP A 25 30.28 -5.27 0.94
CA ASP A 25 29.75 -5.40 2.29
C ASP A 25 28.25 -5.79 2.22
N LYS A 26 27.95 -6.97 2.74
CA LYS A 26 26.60 -7.53 2.73
C LYS A 26 25.63 -6.88 3.74
N ARG A 27 26.11 -5.94 4.55
CA ARG A 27 25.30 -5.26 5.57
C ARG A 27 24.50 -4.07 5.02
N PHE A 28 24.78 -3.61 3.81
CA PHE A 28 24.13 -2.44 3.23
C PHE A 28 23.15 -2.82 2.14
N CYS A 29 22.02 -2.08 2.06
CA CYS A 29 21.02 -2.32 1.04
C CYS A 29 21.45 -1.72 -0.29
N HIS A 30 21.52 -2.53 -1.34
CA HIS A 30 21.77 -2.10 -2.71
C HIS A 30 20.49 -1.70 -3.44
N ASN A 31 19.35 -2.24 -3.00
CA ASN A 31 18.04 -2.02 -3.59
C ASN A 31 17.00 -1.79 -2.50
N ALA A 32 15.93 -1.08 -2.80
CA ALA A 32 14.86 -0.77 -1.86
C ALA A 32 13.49 -1.18 -2.41
N LEU A 33 12.73 -1.90 -1.59
CA LEU A 33 11.33 -2.19 -1.82
C LEU A 33 10.49 -1.43 -0.81
N VAL A 34 9.66 -0.51 -1.29
CA VAL A 34 8.80 0.33 -0.47
C VAL A 34 7.36 -0.14 -0.58
N PHE A 35 6.78 -0.53 0.54
CA PHE A 35 5.38 -0.93 0.62
C PHE A 35 4.49 0.20 1.11
N ALA A 36 3.42 0.46 0.35
CA ALA A 36 2.32 1.33 0.71
C ALA A 36 1.05 0.53 0.98
N PRO A 37 0.23 0.85 2.00
CA PRO A 37 -0.99 0.10 2.29
C PRO A 37 -2.07 0.25 1.21
N ASP A 38 -2.16 1.40 0.56
CA ASP A 38 -3.14 1.69 -0.48
C ASP A 38 -2.60 2.60 -1.60
N LYS A 39 -3.45 2.87 -2.62
CA LYS A 39 -3.10 3.73 -3.75
C LYS A 39 -2.84 5.19 -3.36
N THR A 40 -3.54 5.70 -2.36
CA THR A 40 -3.42 7.10 -1.94
C THR A 40 -2.09 7.34 -1.22
N VAL A 41 -1.63 6.37 -0.44
CA VAL A 41 -0.30 6.40 0.18
C VAL A 41 0.79 6.28 -0.89
N LEU A 42 0.57 5.45 -1.90
CA LEU A 42 1.49 5.28 -3.03
C LEU A 42 1.73 6.59 -3.77
N GLU A 43 0.69 7.40 -4.00
CA GLU A 43 0.82 8.76 -4.56
C GLU A 43 1.69 9.66 -3.67
N SER A 44 1.52 9.59 -2.34
CA SER A 44 2.34 10.39 -1.42
C SER A 44 3.82 9.97 -1.41
N LEU A 45 4.13 8.71 -1.74
CA LEU A 45 5.50 8.22 -1.85
C LEU A 45 6.24 8.71 -3.11
N ARG A 46 5.51 9.28 -4.09
CA ARG A 46 6.14 9.96 -5.24
C ARG A 46 7.00 11.16 -4.80
N GLU A 47 6.74 11.71 -3.62
CA GLU A 47 7.57 12.75 -3.03
C GLU A 47 9.03 12.31 -2.85
N ILE A 48 9.31 11.00 -2.69
CA ILE A 48 10.69 10.47 -2.60
C ILE A 48 11.47 10.77 -3.88
N MET A 49 10.81 10.70 -5.04
CA MET A 49 11.44 10.95 -6.34
C MET A 49 11.79 12.43 -6.52
N THR A 50 10.89 13.32 -6.12
CA THR A 50 11.02 14.77 -6.30
C THR A 50 11.70 15.48 -5.13
N PHE A 51 11.99 14.75 -4.05
CA PHE A 51 12.60 15.29 -2.85
C PHE A 51 14.01 15.83 -3.15
N ASP A 52 14.26 17.06 -2.72
CA ASP A 52 15.57 17.70 -2.80
C ASP A 52 16.58 17.01 -1.86
N LYS A 53 17.40 16.15 -2.42
CA LYS A 53 18.36 15.31 -1.69
C LYS A 53 19.42 16.13 -0.94
N THR A 54 19.70 17.36 -1.40
CA THR A 54 20.68 18.26 -0.74
C THR A 54 20.25 18.68 0.67
N LYS A 55 18.95 18.49 1.02
CA LYS A 55 18.45 18.75 2.37
C LYS A 55 18.85 17.68 3.40
N VAL A 56 19.26 16.51 2.96
CA VAL A 56 19.58 15.37 3.85
C VAL A 56 20.98 14.79 3.62
N VAL A 57 21.61 15.10 2.49
CA VAL A 57 22.99 14.69 2.19
C VAL A 57 23.76 15.87 1.59
N PRO A 58 25.10 15.91 1.72
CA PRO A 58 25.95 16.90 1.05
C PRO A 58 25.75 16.88 -0.48
N PRO A 59 25.91 18.03 -1.18
CA PRO A 59 25.62 18.16 -2.60
C PRO A 59 26.33 17.14 -3.50
N GLU A 60 27.59 16.79 -3.19
CA GLU A 60 28.36 15.77 -3.92
C GLU A 60 27.70 14.39 -3.86
N TYR A 61 27.12 14.01 -2.72
CA TYR A 61 26.39 12.74 -2.56
C TYR A 61 24.99 12.80 -3.16
N ALA A 62 24.32 13.96 -3.12
CA ALA A 62 23.04 14.15 -3.79
C ALA A 62 23.16 13.90 -5.30
N HIS A 63 24.22 14.44 -5.93
CA HIS A 63 24.48 14.21 -7.35
C HIS A 63 24.73 12.74 -7.69
N VAL A 64 25.46 12.01 -6.82
CA VAL A 64 25.67 10.56 -6.97
C VAL A 64 24.33 9.80 -6.94
N LEU A 65 23.43 10.16 -6.02
CA LEU A 65 22.12 9.53 -5.91
C LEU A 65 21.24 9.84 -7.13
N ASP A 66 21.24 11.08 -7.62
CA ASP A 66 20.46 11.51 -8.79
C ASP A 66 20.87 10.77 -10.07
N GLN A 67 22.15 10.44 -10.21
CA GLN A 67 22.65 9.70 -11.37
C GLN A 67 22.38 8.20 -11.34
N ASN A 68 22.25 7.60 -10.15
CA ASN A 68 22.22 6.15 -10.02
C ASN A 68 20.84 5.58 -9.66
N ILE A 69 19.97 6.34 -8.98
CA ILE A 69 18.67 5.83 -8.52
C ILE A 69 17.72 5.64 -9.69
N LYS A 70 17.07 4.47 -9.70
CA LYS A 70 16.01 4.09 -10.64
C LYS A 70 14.72 3.88 -9.86
N PHE A 71 13.67 4.63 -10.22
CA PHE A 71 12.37 4.53 -9.58
C PHE A 71 11.42 3.65 -10.39
N HIS A 72 10.76 2.72 -9.73
CA HIS A 72 9.77 1.82 -10.32
C HIS A 72 8.48 1.88 -9.50
N PHE A 73 7.40 2.40 -10.11
CA PHE A 73 6.08 2.50 -9.49
C PHE A 73 5.15 1.43 -10.03
N LEU A 74 4.74 0.49 -9.19
CA LEU A 74 3.87 -0.62 -9.56
C LEU A 74 2.40 -0.29 -9.23
N GLU A 75 1.79 0.62 -9.98
CA GLU A 75 0.44 1.14 -9.69
C GLU A 75 -0.69 0.39 -10.40
N GLY A 76 -0.45 -0.12 -11.62
CA GLY A 76 -1.45 -0.78 -12.48
C GLY A 76 -1.43 -2.31 -12.40
N THR A 77 -2.52 -2.92 -12.85
CA THR A 77 -2.52 -4.30 -13.35
C THR A 77 -1.79 -4.28 -14.69
N GLY A 78 -0.87 -5.19 -14.94
CA GLY A 78 -0.13 -5.23 -16.22
C GLY A 78 1.16 -4.40 -16.28
N ILE A 79 1.44 -3.49 -15.32
CA ILE A 79 2.74 -2.82 -15.27
C ILE A 79 3.80 -3.80 -14.82
N THR A 80 4.72 -4.15 -15.70
CA THR A 80 5.85 -5.02 -15.39
C THR A 80 6.96 -4.29 -14.66
N LEU A 81 7.71 -5.00 -13.82
CA LEU A 81 8.89 -4.47 -13.17
C LEU A 81 10.08 -4.58 -14.13
N HIS A 82 10.55 -3.45 -14.63
CA HIS A 82 11.68 -3.37 -15.57
C HIS A 82 13.01 -3.18 -14.83
N THR A 83 13.38 -4.11 -13.96
CA THR A 83 14.70 -4.13 -13.34
C THR A 83 15.64 -5.03 -14.14
N ILE A 84 16.91 -4.61 -14.21
CA ILE A 84 17.99 -5.46 -14.71
C ILE A 84 18.39 -6.38 -13.56
N ASP A 85 18.55 -7.66 -13.83
CA ASP A 85 18.98 -8.64 -12.84
C ASP A 85 20.36 -8.25 -12.28
N ASP A 86 20.58 -8.47 -10.99
CA ASP A 86 21.78 -8.08 -10.24
C ASP A 86 22.14 -6.58 -10.30
N SER A 87 21.18 -5.71 -10.67
CA SER A 87 21.40 -4.27 -10.69
C SER A 87 21.19 -3.63 -9.33
N ASP A 88 21.85 -2.48 -9.12
CA ASP A 88 21.81 -1.71 -7.89
C ASP A 88 20.96 -0.43 -8.03
N PHE A 89 20.62 0.16 -6.89
CA PHE A 89 19.96 1.46 -6.73
C PHE A 89 18.56 1.52 -7.31
N ASN A 90 17.85 0.39 -7.33
CA ASN A 90 16.43 0.36 -7.66
C ASN A 90 15.59 0.70 -6.42
N ILE A 91 14.66 1.63 -6.57
CA ILE A 91 13.61 1.90 -5.58
C ILE A 91 12.29 1.44 -6.20
N VAL A 92 11.80 0.30 -5.75
CA VAL A 92 10.54 -0.28 -6.20
C VAL A 92 9.45 0.09 -5.22
N ILE A 93 8.43 0.82 -5.66
CA ILE A 93 7.33 1.30 -4.83
C ILE A 93 6.05 0.58 -5.27
N SER A 94 5.45 -0.15 -4.34
CA SER A 94 4.26 -0.95 -4.61
C SER A 94 3.28 -0.96 -3.44
N ASN A 95 2.02 -1.26 -3.71
CA ASN A 95 1.09 -1.61 -2.66
C ASN A 95 1.11 -3.12 -2.40
N ASN A 96 0.61 -3.53 -1.22
CA ASN A 96 0.60 -4.93 -0.79
C ASN A 96 -0.06 -5.86 -1.80
N GLN A 97 -1.15 -5.42 -2.45
CA GLN A 97 -1.96 -6.23 -3.34
C GLN A 97 -1.27 -6.58 -4.68
N LYS A 98 -0.20 -5.87 -5.03
CA LYS A 98 0.49 -6.01 -6.32
C LYS A 98 1.70 -6.92 -6.30
N ILE A 99 2.16 -7.32 -5.13
CA ILE A 99 3.33 -8.22 -4.94
C ILE A 99 2.95 -9.47 -4.16
N ILE A 100 1.83 -9.43 -3.42
CA ILE A 100 1.36 -10.59 -2.66
C ILE A 100 0.85 -11.65 -3.63
N VAL A 101 1.49 -12.80 -3.62
CA VAL A 101 1.00 -14.00 -4.31
C VAL A 101 -0.29 -14.43 -3.64
N LYS A 102 -1.40 -14.39 -4.38
CA LYS A 102 -2.70 -14.79 -3.85
C LYS A 102 -2.79 -16.31 -3.86
N LYS A 103 -3.13 -16.90 -2.73
CA LYS A 103 -3.52 -18.29 -2.63
C LYS A 103 -4.84 -18.49 -3.38
N LYS A 104 -4.87 -19.33 -4.41
CA LYS A 104 -6.13 -19.73 -5.06
C LYS A 104 -6.96 -20.51 -4.03
N ARG A 105 -8.20 -20.13 -3.79
CA ARG A 105 -9.15 -21.00 -3.07
C ARG A 105 -9.27 -22.28 -3.89
N LYS A 106 -9.03 -23.43 -3.26
CA LYS A 106 -9.35 -24.73 -3.82
C LYS A 106 -10.85 -24.81 -4.09
N GLU A 107 -11.26 -24.58 -5.33
CA GLU A 107 -12.31 -25.38 -5.93
C GLU A 107 -11.52 -26.47 -6.65
N ASP A 108 -11.73 -27.73 -6.26
CA ASP A 108 -11.09 -28.89 -6.87
C ASP A 108 -11.47 -28.90 -8.34
N THR A 109 -10.57 -28.41 -9.19
CA THR A 109 -10.74 -28.52 -10.63
C THR A 109 -10.35 -29.93 -11.05
N PRO A 110 -10.96 -30.50 -12.12
CA PRO A 110 -10.60 -31.83 -12.61
C PRO A 110 -9.11 -32.03 -12.90
N SER A 111 -8.35 -30.95 -13.14
CA SER A 111 -6.90 -30.98 -13.28
C SER A 111 -6.15 -31.24 -12.00
N ASP A 112 -6.65 -30.80 -10.83
CA ASP A 112 -6.03 -31.10 -9.53
C ASP A 112 -6.09 -32.59 -9.18
N ILE A 113 -7.10 -33.30 -9.74
CA ILE A 113 -7.26 -34.75 -9.60
C ILE A 113 -6.31 -35.52 -10.55
N LEU A 114 -5.94 -34.94 -11.70
CA LEU A 114 -5.14 -35.61 -12.72
C LEU A 114 -3.65 -35.47 -12.52
N PHE A 115 -3.19 -34.38 -11.96
CA PHE A 115 -1.75 -34.07 -11.80
C PHE A 115 -1.22 -34.20 -10.38
N GLY A 116 -1.94 -34.89 -9.50
CA GLY A 116 -1.50 -35.30 -8.16
C GLY A 116 -0.76 -34.23 -7.38
N SER A 117 -1.12 -34.01 -6.15
CA SER A 117 -0.58 -33.04 -5.18
C SER A 117 0.93 -33.17 -4.89
N GLY A 118 1.75 -33.17 -5.90
CA GLY A 118 3.20 -33.10 -5.82
C GLY A 118 3.67 -31.75 -6.40
N SER A 119 3.16 -30.65 -5.88
CA SER A 119 3.62 -29.34 -6.31
C SER A 119 5.07 -29.12 -5.88
N LEU A 120 5.93 -28.78 -6.83
CA LEU A 120 7.30 -28.30 -6.62
C LEU A 120 7.43 -27.28 -5.49
N LEU A 121 6.33 -26.56 -5.18
CA LEU A 121 6.27 -25.53 -4.16
C LEU A 121 6.05 -26.08 -2.75
N ALA A 122 5.46 -27.26 -2.58
CA ALA A 122 5.34 -27.90 -1.26
C ALA A 122 6.73 -28.29 -0.72
N ASP A 123 7.62 -28.72 -1.61
CA ASP A 123 9.02 -29.00 -1.26
C ASP A 123 9.83 -27.71 -1.00
N ILE A 124 9.40 -26.58 -1.63
CA ILE A 124 10.05 -25.27 -1.49
C ILE A 124 9.74 -24.61 -0.13
N TYR A 125 8.56 -24.82 0.42
CA TYR A 125 8.09 -24.09 1.62
C TYR A 125 7.97 -24.96 2.88
N GLY A 126 8.42 -26.21 2.85
CA GLY A 126 8.47 -27.15 3.99
C GLY A 126 7.09 -27.71 4.34
N ASN A 127 7.02 -29.02 4.48
CA ASN A 127 5.91 -29.69 5.15
C ASN A 127 6.01 -29.42 6.66
N ASP A 128 5.39 -28.34 7.13
CA ASP A 128 4.91 -28.33 8.50
C ASP A 128 3.57 -29.08 8.47
N ASP A 129 3.56 -30.24 9.13
CA ASP A 129 2.40 -31.10 9.31
C ASP A 129 1.29 -30.34 10.06
N ASP A 130 0.48 -29.61 9.34
CA ASP A 130 -0.94 -29.40 9.56
C ASP A 130 -1.48 -28.43 8.50
N ASP A 131 -2.41 -28.91 7.65
CA ASP A 131 -3.13 -28.18 6.60
C ASP A 131 -2.20 -27.52 5.57
N SER A 132 -1.55 -28.33 4.74
CA SER A 132 -0.77 -27.88 3.59
C SER A 132 -1.66 -27.21 2.54
N ASP A 133 -1.76 -25.90 2.66
CA ASP A 133 -2.20 -25.04 1.57
C ASP A 133 -1.09 -25.02 0.50
N VAL A 134 -1.16 -25.93 -0.45
CA VAL A 134 -0.25 -26.04 -1.59
C VAL A 134 -0.39 -24.80 -2.47
N TRP A 135 0.71 -24.08 -2.66
CA TRP A 135 0.80 -23.01 -3.66
C TRP A 135 0.88 -23.65 -5.04
N ASP A 136 0.02 -23.19 -5.95
CA ASP A 136 0.06 -23.58 -7.34
C ASP A 136 1.27 -22.93 -8.04
N ASP A 137 2.05 -23.70 -8.79
CA ASP A 137 3.19 -23.20 -9.58
C ASP A 137 2.79 -22.07 -10.51
N ALA A 138 1.58 -22.12 -11.07
CA ALA A 138 1.02 -21.07 -11.90
C ALA A 138 0.92 -19.73 -11.17
N SER A 139 0.56 -19.71 -9.88
CA SER A 139 0.44 -18.48 -9.10
C SER A 139 1.78 -17.80 -8.82
N LEU A 140 2.89 -18.56 -8.78
CA LEU A 140 4.25 -17.99 -8.72
C LEU A 140 4.73 -17.50 -10.07
N ILE A 141 4.36 -18.19 -11.14
CA ILE A 141 4.68 -17.78 -12.53
C ILE A 141 3.89 -16.53 -12.89
N GLU A 142 2.64 -16.42 -12.48
CA GLU A 142 1.80 -15.21 -12.64
C GLU A 142 2.40 -13.96 -11.98
N ASN A 143 3.22 -14.11 -10.93
CA ASN A 143 3.81 -12.94 -10.27
C ASN A 143 5.25 -12.65 -10.71
N GLN A 144 5.38 -12.21 -11.95
CA GLN A 144 6.64 -11.75 -12.56
C GLN A 144 7.38 -10.71 -11.71
N ARG A 145 6.64 -9.83 -11.03
CA ARG A 145 7.21 -8.78 -10.18
C ARG A 145 7.96 -9.37 -9.00
N PHE A 146 7.39 -10.43 -8.38
CA PHE A 146 8.03 -11.13 -7.28
C PHE A 146 9.35 -11.76 -7.73
N LYS A 147 9.34 -12.47 -8.88
CA LYS A 147 10.57 -13.07 -9.45
C LYS A 147 11.63 -12.03 -9.77
N LYS A 148 11.24 -10.88 -10.32
CA LYS A 148 12.18 -9.77 -10.59
C LYS A 148 12.77 -9.20 -9.30
N LEU A 149 11.98 -9.07 -8.24
CA LEU A 149 12.48 -8.66 -6.93
C LEU A 149 13.46 -9.67 -6.34
N CYS A 150 13.21 -10.97 -6.52
CA CYS A 150 14.11 -12.03 -6.05
C CYS A 150 15.50 -12.00 -6.73
N ARG A 151 15.62 -11.32 -7.87
CA ARG A 151 16.88 -11.16 -8.61
C ARG A 151 17.64 -9.87 -8.29
N LEU A 152 17.09 -9.05 -7.38
CA LEU A 152 17.78 -7.85 -6.90
C LEU A 152 18.63 -8.22 -5.66
N PRO A 153 19.94 -7.93 -5.67
CA PRO A 153 20.80 -8.23 -4.53
C PRO A 153 20.55 -7.28 -3.37
N GLN A 154 20.81 -7.75 -2.16
CA GLN A 154 20.85 -6.94 -0.94
C GLN A 154 19.67 -5.97 -0.81
N LEU A 155 18.46 -6.53 -0.76
CA LEU A 155 17.21 -5.79 -0.74
C LEU A 155 16.90 -5.25 0.66
N GLY A 156 16.65 -3.94 0.77
CA GLY A 156 16.05 -3.31 1.95
C GLY A 156 14.54 -3.22 1.77
N VAL A 157 13.78 -3.60 2.78
CA VAL A 157 12.32 -3.49 2.78
C VAL A 157 11.88 -2.33 3.66
N TYR A 158 11.09 -1.42 3.11
CA TYR A 158 10.60 -0.21 3.77
C TYR A 158 9.09 -0.21 3.77
N VAL A 159 8.48 -0.24 4.95
CA VAL A 159 7.03 -0.38 5.08
C VAL A 159 6.43 0.88 5.67
N ASP A 160 5.62 1.58 4.89
CA ASP A 160 4.82 2.70 5.41
C ASP A 160 3.52 2.18 6.03
N GLU A 161 3.05 2.87 7.08
CA GLU A 161 1.92 2.47 7.92
C GLU A 161 2.02 1.02 8.40
N ALA A 162 3.19 0.66 8.93
CA ALA A 162 3.55 -0.72 9.31
C ALA A 162 2.61 -1.38 10.32
N HIS A 163 1.76 -0.62 11.02
CA HIS A 163 0.74 -1.19 11.89
C HIS A 163 -0.26 -2.10 11.14
N HIS A 164 -0.40 -1.93 9.82
CA HIS A 164 -1.18 -2.84 8.97
C HIS A 164 -0.51 -4.21 8.76
N LEU A 165 0.81 -4.33 9.01
CA LEU A 165 1.53 -5.61 8.95
C LEU A 165 1.08 -6.62 10.00
N PHE A 166 0.66 -6.10 11.16
CA PHE A 166 0.43 -6.92 12.34
C PHE A 166 -1.03 -7.38 12.50
N GLY A 167 -1.90 -7.06 11.54
CA GLY A 167 -3.32 -7.47 11.53
C GLY A 167 -4.14 -6.95 12.71
N ALA A 168 -5.45 -7.24 12.71
CA ALA A 168 -6.35 -6.84 13.80
C ALA A 168 -6.17 -7.65 15.11
N ASN A 169 -5.44 -8.78 15.07
CA ASN A 169 -5.26 -9.69 16.19
C ASN A 169 -3.83 -10.25 16.25
N LEU A 170 -2.84 -9.41 16.55
CA LEU A 170 -1.44 -9.83 16.72
C LEU A 170 -1.31 -11.07 17.64
N GLU A 171 -2.04 -11.10 18.74
CA GLU A 171 -2.01 -12.18 19.71
C GLU A 171 -2.60 -13.50 19.16
N LYS A 172 -3.63 -13.37 18.32
CA LYS A 172 -4.27 -14.53 17.67
C LYS A 172 -3.44 -15.05 16.51
N GLU A 173 -2.75 -14.18 15.77
CA GLU A 173 -1.81 -14.55 14.71
C GLU A 173 -0.53 -15.17 15.24
N LEU A 174 -0.02 -14.70 16.38
CA LEU A 174 1.13 -15.30 17.07
C LEU A 174 0.81 -16.69 17.66
N ARG A 175 -0.44 -16.91 18.11
CA ARG A 175 -0.89 -18.21 18.69
C ARG A 175 -1.35 -19.22 17.65
N SER A 176 -1.85 -18.77 16.49
CA SER A 176 -2.48 -19.65 15.47
C SER A 176 -1.56 -20.04 14.32
N GLY A 177 -0.25 -19.80 14.42
CA GLY A 177 0.69 -20.20 13.37
C GLY A 177 0.41 -19.60 11.98
N GLY A 178 -0.43 -18.56 11.90
CA GLY A 178 -0.54 -17.72 10.71
C GLY A 178 -1.12 -18.34 9.42
N ALA A 179 -1.87 -19.44 9.52
CA ALA A 179 -2.16 -20.32 8.37
C ALA A 179 -3.15 -19.79 7.30
N ASN A 180 -3.78 -18.63 7.41
CA ASN A 180 -4.91 -18.35 6.47
C ASN A 180 -5.09 -16.94 5.92
N LYS A 181 -4.06 -16.08 5.89
CA LYS A 181 -4.14 -14.83 5.11
C LYS A 181 -2.79 -14.52 4.48
N THR A 182 -2.78 -14.29 3.17
CA THR A 182 -1.67 -13.69 2.44
C THR A 182 -1.37 -12.32 3.04
N THR A 183 -0.53 -12.28 4.05
CA THR A 183 -0.14 -11.06 4.74
C THR A 183 1.12 -10.51 4.11
N LEU A 184 1.34 -9.21 4.19
CA LEU A 184 2.60 -8.59 3.77
C LEU A 184 3.81 -9.26 4.44
N ARG A 185 3.64 -9.73 5.69
CA ARG A 185 4.67 -10.47 6.41
C ARG A 185 5.09 -11.75 5.69
N ASN A 186 4.11 -12.53 5.19
CA ASN A 186 4.41 -13.73 4.42
C ASN A 186 5.16 -13.39 3.12
N THR A 187 4.77 -12.33 2.43
CA THR A 187 5.49 -11.87 1.24
C THR A 187 6.93 -11.50 1.55
N ILE A 188 7.19 -10.81 2.67
CA ILE A 188 8.56 -10.48 3.11
C ILE A 188 9.33 -11.76 3.46
N ASN A 189 8.71 -12.73 4.14
CA ASN A 189 9.34 -14.01 4.45
C ASN A 189 9.69 -14.80 3.17
N MET A 190 8.81 -14.81 2.18
CA MET A 190 9.05 -15.44 0.88
C MET A 190 10.20 -14.76 0.12
N LEU A 191 10.25 -13.42 0.13
CA LEU A 191 11.38 -12.68 -0.43
C LEU A 191 12.67 -13.03 0.31
N ALA A 192 12.65 -13.12 1.65
CA ALA A 192 13.82 -13.46 2.45
C ALA A 192 14.33 -14.88 2.18
N ALA A 193 13.45 -15.80 1.77
CA ALA A 193 13.84 -17.14 1.35
C ALA A 193 14.49 -17.18 -0.04
N SER A 194 14.18 -16.19 -0.89
CA SER A 194 14.57 -16.18 -2.32
C SER A 194 15.69 -15.18 -2.63
N THR A 195 15.85 -14.11 -1.85
CA THR A 195 16.92 -13.12 -2.01
C THR A 195 17.44 -12.64 -0.66
N SER A 196 18.58 -11.94 -0.66
CA SER A 196 19.15 -11.37 0.56
C SER A 196 18.36 -10.13 0.98
N ILE A 197 17.50 -10.26 1.98
CA ILE A 197 16.93 -9.11 2.68
C ILE A 197 17.91 -8.68 3.76
N VAL A 198 18.46 -7.47 3.61
CA VAL A 198 19.46 -6.92 4.53
C VAL A 198 18.80 -6.30 5.75
N ALA A 199 17.73 -5.54 5.53
CA ALA A 199 17.02 -4.82 6.59
C ALA A 199 15.54 -4.65 6.27
N CYS A 200 14.72 -4.55 7.33
CA CYS A 200 13.30 -4.22 7.23
C CYS A 200 13.01 -3.00 8.12
N TYR A 201 12.70 -1.87 7.51
CA TYR A 201 12.40 -0.60 8.16
C TYR A 201 10.90 -0.38 8.22
N ASN A 202 10.35 -0.33 9.41
CA ASN A 202 8.93 -0.13 9.64
C ASN A 202 8.64 1.31 10.08
N TYR A 203 7.76 2.01 9.36
CA TYR A 203 7.35 3.37 9.65
C TYR A 203 5.86 3.40 9.96
N THR A 204 5.49 4.04 11.06
CA THR A 204 4.07 4.21 11.42
C THR A 204 3.84 5.51 12.16
N GLY A 205 2.68 6.12 11.96
CA GLY A 205 2.20 7.24 12.77
C GLY A 205 1.46 6.79 14.02
N THR A 206 1.14 5.49 14.11
CA THR A 206 0.37 4.89 15.20
C THR A 206 1.04 3.57 15.61
N PRO A 207 2.07 3.61 16.49
CA PRO A 207 2.90 2.46 16.83
C PRO A 207 2.20 1.48 17.77
N TYR A 208 0.96 1.12 17.50
CA TYR A 208 0.18 0.19 18.33
C TYR A 208 -0.79 -0.65 17.53
N VAL A 209 -1.04 -1.85 18.02
CA VAL A 209 -2.04 -2.78 17.52
C VAL A 209 -2.87 -3.26 18.71
N ASN A 210 -4.21 -3.13 18.64
CA ASN A 210 -5.14 -3.58 19.68
C ASN A 210 -4.80 -3.12 21.11
N LYS A 211 -4.42 -1.86 21.31
CA LYS A 211 -4.04 -1.25 22.60
C LYS A 211 -2.62 -1.64 23.11
N GLN A 212 -1.85 -2.39 22.36
CA GLN A 212 -0.45 -2.67 22.71
C GLN A 212 0.47 -1.84 21.84
N VAL A 213 1.44 -1.19 22.44
CA VAL A 213 2.52 -0.50 21.73
C VAL A 213 3.38 -1.55 21.05
N LEU A 214 3.75 -1.31 19.78
CA LEU A 214 4.67 -2.18 19.07
C LEU A 214 5.99 -2.27 19.86
N PRO A 215 6.54 -3.48 20.06
CA PRO A 215 7.84 -3.62 20.69
C PRO A 215 8.94 -3.01 19.80
N GLU A 216 10.05 -2.64 20.43
CA GLU A 216 11.28 -2.23 19.72
C GLU A 216 11.13 -1.00 18.82
N VAL A 217 10.49 0.06 19.32
CA VAL A 217 10.49 1.35 18.64
C VAL A 217 11.89 1.98 18.76
N VAL A 218 12.63 1.99 17.64
CA VAL A 218 14.01 2.49 17.58
C VAL A 218 14.06 4.02 17.68
N TYR A 219 13.09 4.70 17.05
CA TYR A 219 13.01 6.15 17.03
C TYR A 219 11.55 6.60 17.05
N ALA A 220 11.24 7.51 17.95
CA ALA A 220 9.93 8.15 18.06
C ALA A 220 10.09 9.67 18.11
N TYR A 221 9.36 10.38 17.27
CA TYR A 221 9.23 11.83 17.34
C TYR A 221 7.78 12.17 17.69
N GLY A 222 7.59 12.65 18.92
CA GLY A 222 6.28 12.82 19.51
C GLY A 222 5.44 13.93 18.88
N LEU A 223 4.12 13.80 18.96
CA LEU A 223 3.17 14.83 18.53
C LEU A 223 3.40 16.15 19.27
N ASN A 224 3.58 16.08 20.59
CA ASN A 224 3.84 17.24 21.44
C ASN A 224 5.13 17.97 21.03
N GLU A 225 6.23 17.24 20.80
CA GLU A 225 7.48 17.82 20.31
C GLU A 225 7.32 18.50 18.95
N SER A 226 6.54 17.87 18.06
CA SER A 226 6.30 18.40 16.71
C SER A 226 5.50 19.69 16.74
N ILE A 227 4.51 19.80 17.65
CA ILE A 227 3.75 21.03 17.87
C ILE A 227 4.64 22.08 18.51
N ALA A 228 5.40 21.72 19.53
CA ALA A 228 6.30 22.60 20.25
C ALA A 228 7.39 23.24 19.37
N HIS A 229 7.90 22.50 18.39
CA HIS A 229 8.86 23.00 17.42
C HIS A 229 8.21 23.70 16.20
N GLY A 230 6.88 23.84 16.18
CA GLY A 230 6.16 24.49 15.07
C GLY A 230 6.11 23.70 13.77
N TYR A 231 6.49 22.40 13.78
CA TYR A 231 6.39 21.55 12.60
C TYR A 231 4.94 21.13 12.29
N LEU A 232 4.09 21.23 13.28
CA LEU A 232 2.65 21.06 13.16
C LEU A 232 1.93 22.32 13.67
N LYS A 233 0.71 22.51 13.15
CA LYS A 233 -0.21 23.48 13.75
C LYS A 233 -0.52 23.07 15.18
N ASP A 234 -0.80 24.07 16.02
CA ASP A 234 -1.43 23.83 17.32
C ASP A 234 -2.92 23.49 17.12
N ALA A 235 -3.55 22.87 18.09
CA ALA A 235 -4.94 22.50 18.05
C ALA A 235 -5.78 23.22 19.12
N ASP A 236 -7.04 23.43 18.78
CA ASP A 236 -8.06 23.99 19.64
C ASP A 236 -9.31 23.08 19.61
N PRO A 237 -9.30 21.98 20.37
CA PRO A 237 -10.43 21.06 20.43
C PRO A 237 -11.59 21.68 21.21
N ILE A 238 -12.78 21.67 20.62
CA ILE A 238 -14.03 22.16 21.21
C ILE A 238 -15.00 20.99 21.32
N GLY A 239 -15.39 20.63 22.53
CA GLY A 239 -16.32 19.56 22.82
C GLY A 239 -17.77 20.05 22.86
N PHE A 240 -18.70 19.23 22.36
CA PHE A 240 -20.16 19.43 22.38
C PHE A 240 -20.84 18.20 22.97
N GLU A 241 -21.90 18.38 23.73
CA GLU A 241 -22.66 17.25 24.29
C GLU A 241 -23.44 16.48 23.23
N ASN A 242 -23.97 17.18 22.22
CA ASN A 242 -24.72 16.58 21.11
C ASN A 242 -24.20 17.14 19.77
N VAL A 243 -23.81 16.25 18.86
CA VAL A 243 -23.32 16.62 17.52
C VAL A 243 -24.31 16.27 16.39
N LYS A 244 -25.38 15.53 16.70
CA LYS A 244 -26.37 15.09 15.69
C LYS A 244 -27.51 16.08 15.52
N ASN A 245 -27.19 17.37 15.57
CA ASN A 245 -28.17 18.44 15.41
C ASN A 245 -27.63 19.58 14.53
N GLU A 246 -28.54 20.43 14.05
CA GLU A 246 -28.23 21.60 13.22
C GLU A 246 -27.33 22.59 13.98
N GLU A 247 -27.51 22.73 15.29
CA GLU A 247 -26.79 23.66 16.14
C GLU A 247 -25.29 23.38 16.16
N PHE A 248 -24.89 22.11 16.20
CA PHE A 248 -23.47 21.74 16.11
C PHE A 248 -22.85 22.21 14.81
N LEU A 249 -23.50 21.94 13.67
CA LEU A 249 -23.01 22.35 12.35
C LEU A 249 -22.96 23.87 12.24
N ARG A 250 -24.02 24.56 12.66
CA ARG A 250 -24.11 26.01 12.69
C ARG A 250 -22.96 26.62 13.49
N THR A 251 -22.79 26.18 14.73
CA THR A 251 -21.74 26.69 15.62
C THR A 251 -20.33 26.40 15.07
N SER A 252 -20.12 25.21 14.53
CA SER A 252 -18.83 24.84 13.93
C SER A 252 -18.49 25.72 12.72
N ILE A 253 -19.43 25.95 11.82
CA ILE A 253 -19.24 26.79 10.62
C ILE A 253 -19.04 28.26 11.04
N THR A 254 -19.88 28.79 11.94
CA THR A 254 -19.79 30.18 12.38
C THR A 254 -18.47 30.47 13.07
N LYS A 255 -18.05 29.64 14.05
CA LYS A 255 -16.76 29.80 14.73
C LYS A 255 -15.57 29.63 13.80
N PHE A 256 -15.66 28.72 12.84
CA PHE A 256 -14.64 28.58 11.82
C PHE A 256 -14.56 29.85 10.96
N TRP A 257 -15.69 30.37 10.52
CA TRP A 257 -15.75 31.58 9.68
C TRP A 257 -15.29 32.83 10.41
N GLU A 258 -15.70 33.03 11.67
CA GLU A 258 -15.23 34.15 12.51
C GLU A 258 -13.71 34.15 12.64
N ARG A 259 -13.10 32.98 12.73
CA ARG A 259 -11.65 32.85 12.93
C ARG A 259 -10.85 32.98 11.64
N TYR A 260 -11.34 32.42 10.57
CA TYR A 260 -10.59 32.23 9.32
C TYR A 260 -11.23 32.88 8.10
N GLY A 261 -12.47 33.35 8.18
CA GLY A 261 -13.18 33.98 7.06
C GLY A 261 -12.43 35.17 6.50
N GLY A 262 -12.39 35.28 5.18
CA GLY A 262 -11.68 36.33 4.47
C GLY A 262 -10.15 36.30 4.54
N LYS A 263 -9.56 35.32 5.22
CA LYS A 263 -8.09 35.15 5.31
C LYS A 263 -7.58 34.21 4.23
N THR A 264 -6.34 34.43 3.85
CA THR A 264 -5.58 33.55 2.98
C THR A 264 -4.22 33.27 3.60
N TYR A 265 -3.73 32.06 3.44
CA TYR A 265 -2.43 31.65 3.93
C TYR A 265 -1.64 31.04 2.77
N GLU A 266 -0.52 31.65 2.42
CA GLU A 266 0.29 31.29 1.24
C GLU A 266 -0.54 31.15 -0.05
N GLY A 267 -1.54 32.02 -0.24
CA GLY A 267 -2.43 32.02 -1.41
C GLY A 267 -3.56 30.98 -1.37
N LEU A 268 -3.69 30.23 -0.28
CA LEU A 268 -4.73 29.22 -0.09
C LEU A 268 -5.79 29.68 0.93
N LEU A 269 -7.04 29.34 0.63
CA LEU A 269 -8.17 29.57 1.53
C LEU A 269 -8.23 28.52 2.64
N PRO A 270 -8.50 28.94 3.91
CA PRO A 270 -8.76 28.00 5.00
C PRO A 270 -9.92 27.05 4.68
N LYS A 271 -9.80 25.80 5.10
CA LYS A 271 -10.80 24.76 4.83
C LYS A 271 -11.30 24.11 6.11
N LEU A 272 -12.61 23.84 6.15
CA LEU A 272 -13.30 23.06 7.16
C LEU A 272 -13.77 21.73 6.57
N ALA A 273 -13.33 20.61 7.11
CA ALA A 273 -13.83 19.29 6.76
C ALA A 273 -14.90 18.83 7.76
N ILE A 274 -16.04 18.43 7.24
CA ILE A 274 -17.19 17.94 8.02
C ILE A 274 -17.39 16.45 7.70
N PHE A 275 -17.24 15.59 8.69
CA PHE A 275 -17.35 14.15 8.53
C PHE A 275 -18.75 13.67 8.95
N ALA A 276 -19.52 13.15 7.98
CA ALA A 276 -20.80 12.48 8.22
C ALA A 276 -20.63 10.95 8.41
N ALA A 277 -21.61 10.29 8.98
CA ALA A 277 -21.55 8.86 9.25
C ALA A 277 -21.75 8.00 8.00
N ASN A 278 -22.58 8.45 7.06
CA ASN A 278 -22.89 7.75 5.82
C ASN A 278 -23.32 8.75 4.73
N VAL A 279 -23.49 8.24 3.51
CA VAL A 279 -23.85 9.04 2.33
C VAL A 279 -25.16 9.76 2.51
N LYS A 280 -26.20 9.06 3.00
CA LYS A 280 -27.54 9.63 3.21
C LYS A 280 -27.51 10.78 4.23
N GLU A 281 -26.79 10.66 5.33
CA GLU A 281 -26.64 11.73 6.31
C GLU A 281 -25.88 12.94 5.71
N ALA A 282 -24.88 12.70 4.87
CA ALA A 282 -24.11 13.74 4.19
C ALA A 282 -25.01 14.55 3.23
N THR A 283 -25.88 13.89 2.46
CA THR A 283 -26.74 14.52 1.44
C THR A 283 -28.01 15.14 2.00
N ASP A 284 -28.70 14.43 2.90
CA ASP A 284 -30.04 14.78 3.35
C ASP A 284 -30.05 15.67 4.60
N VAL A 285 -28.98 15.63 5.38
CA VAL A 285 -28.87 16.36 6.65
C VAL A 285 -27.74 17.39 6.62
N VAL A 286 -26.50 16.95 6.43
CA VAL A 286 -25.32 17.83 6.58
C VAL A 286 -25.30 18.88 5.51
N ARG A 287 -25.42 18.50 4.23
CA ARG A 287 -25.33 19.43 3.11
C ARG A 287 -26.40 20.54 3.15
N PRO A 288 -27.70 20.25 3.35
CA PRO A 288 -28.73 21.30 3.43
C PRO A 288 -28.48 22.28 4.57
N VAL A 289 -28.05 21.81 5.74
CA VAL A 289 -27.73 22.67 6.90
C VAL A 289 -26.51 23.53 6.59
N VAL A 290 -25.44 22.97 6.00
CA VAL A 290 -24.26 23.72 5.60
C VAL A 290 -24.64 24.81 4.61
N GLU A 291 -25.39 24.50 3.54
CA GLU A 291 -25.83 25.45 2.53
C GLU A 291 -26.72 26.57 3.12
N LYS A 292 -27.60 26.25 4.05
CA LYS A 292 -28.42 27.19 4.80
C LYS A 292 -27.56 28.16 5.61
N VAL A 293 -26.66 27.65 6.43
CA VAL A 293 -25.78 28.48 7.28
C VAL A 293 -24.86 29.37 6.45
N LEU A 294 -24.31 28.85 5.35
CA LEU A 294 -23.46 29.62 4.45
C LEU A 294 -24.25 30.76 3.78
N SER A 295 -25.50 30.52 3.37
CA SER A 295 -26.38 31.54 2.80
C SER A 295 -26.68 32.64 3.82
N GLU A 296 -26.94 32.29 5.08
CA GLU A 296 -27.16 33.26 6.16
C GLU A 296 -25.90 34.11 6.44
N LEU A 297 -24.70 33.52 6.29
CA LEU A 297 -23.41 34.22 6.44
C LEU A 297 -22.99 35.00 5.17
N GLY A 298 -23.77 34.95 4.08
CA GLY A 298 -23.44 35.59 2.80
C GLY A 298 -22.25 34.92 2.07
N ILE A 299 -22.00 33.64 2.32
CA ILE A 299 -20.90 32.86 1.72
C ILE A 299 -21.45 32.11 0.50
N SER A 300 -20.72 32.17 -0.62
CA SER A 300 -21.11 31.48 -1.85
C SER A 300 -21.15 29.97 -1.67
N LEU A 301 -22.25 29.32 -2.10
CA LEU A 301 -22.40 27.87 -2.08
C LEU A 301 -21.40 27.15 -3.02
N SER A 302 -20.80 27.88 -3.96
CA SER A 302 -19.72 27.32 -4.79
C SER A 302 -18.48 26.89 -4.00
N THR A 303 -18.34 27.35 -2.74
CA THR A 303 -17.26 26.97 -1.83
C THR A 303 -17.45 25.60 -1.21
N VAL A 304 -18.62 24.99 -1.36
CA VAL A 304 -18.92 23.65 -0.85
C VAL A 304 -18.39 22.58 -1.80
N LEU A 305 -17.85 21.50 -1.24
CA LEU A 305 -17.45 20.28 -1.94
C LEU A 305 -17.99 19.08 -1.19
N VAL A 306 -18.62 18.14 -1.89
CA VAL A 306 -19.10 16.89 -1.31
C VAL A 306 -18.33 15.73 -1.91
N ASN A 307 -17.64 14.95 -1.08
CA ASN A 307 -16.94 13.75 -1.50
C ASN A 307 -17.28 12.58 -0.57
N THR A 308 -18.29 11.84 -0.96
CA THR A 308 -18.76 10.64 -0.21
C THR A 308 -18.08 9.36 -0.68
N GLY A 309 -17.43 9.40 -1.85
CA GLY A 309 -16.90 8.21 -2.52
C GLY A 309 -17.97 7.36 -3.23
N ASP A 310 -19.23 7.74 -3.17
CA ASP A 310 -20.32 7.11 -3.90
C ASP A 310 -20.49 7.82 -5.25
N PRO A 311 -20.37 7.11 -6.40
CA PRO A 311 -20.48 7.71 -7.73
C PRO A 311 -21.85 8.35 -8.00
N SER A 312 -22.91 7.97 -7.29
CA SER A 312 -24.24 8.57 -7.43
C SER A 312 -24.30 10.01 -6.89
N VAL A 313 -23.44 10.35 -5.94
CA VAL A 313 -23.39 11.66 -5.27
C VAL A 313 -22.14 12.46 -5.65
N THR A 314 -20.99 11.79 -5.72
CA THR A 314 -19.69 12.42 -6.00
C THR A 314 -19.32 12.23 -7.45
N LYS A 315 -19.26 13.33 -8.21
CA LYS A 315 -18.89 13.34 -9.63
C LYS A 315 -17.36 13.35 -9.79
N ASP A 316 -16.88 12.99 -10.96
CA ASP A 316 -15.43 13.04 -11.32
C ASP A 316 -14.82 14.42 -11.11
N GLU A 317 -15.59 15.48 -11.36
CA GLU A 317 -15.19 16.86 -11.12
C GLU A 317 -14.96 17.13 -9.61
N ASP A 318 -15.81 16.59 -8.74
CA ASP A 318 -15.67 16.72 -7.29
C ASP A 318 -14.43 15.97 -6.80
N ILE A 319 -14.14 14.80 -7.36
CA ILE A 319 -12.91 14.04 -7.07
C ILE A 319 -11.68 14.84 -7.52
N LYS A 320 -11.72 15.43 -8.71
CA LYS A 320 -10.66 16.30 -9.22
C LYS A 320 -10.43 17.51 -8.33
N ASN A 321 -11.51 18.18 -7.92
CA ASN A 321 -11.46 19.34 -7.02
C ASN A 321 -10.92 18.93 -5.64
N PHE A 322 -11.31 17.77 -5.12
CA PHE A 322 -10.81 17.24 -3.85
C PHE A 322 -9.30 16.97 -3.89
N ASN A 323 -8.80 16.45 -4.98
CA ASN A 323 -7.36 16.20 -5.15
C ASN A 323 -6.54 17.50 -5.33
N ASN A 324 -7.19 18.58 -5.76
CA ASN A 324 -6.55 19.86 -6.05
C ASN A 324 -6.85 20.95 -5.00
N LEU A 325 -7.26 20.59 -3.78
CA LEU A 325 -7.63 21.55 -2.73
C LEU A 325 -6.52 22.54 -2.38
N ASP A 326 -5.26 22.11 -2.43
CA ASP A 326 -4.07 22.91 -2.13
C ASP A 326 -3.29 23.33 -3.39
N VAL A 327 -3.88 23.19 -4.59
CA VAL A 327 -3.27 23.61 -5.85
C VAL A 327 -3.82 24.97 -6.24
N ILE A 328 -3.02 26.02 -6.05
CA ILE A 328 -3.40 27.41 -6.33
C ILE A 328 -3.85 27.58 -7.78
N GLY A 329 -4.91 28.36 -8.01
CA GLY A 329 -5.45 28.64 -9.34
C GLY A 329 -6.41 27.60 -9.88
N THR A 330 -6.67 26.52 -9.15
CA THR A 330 -7.68 25.51 -9.51
C THR A 330 -9.04 25.79 -8.86
N GLU A 331 -10.12 25.21 -9.39
CA GLU A 331 -11.44 25.28 -8.75
C GLU A 331 -11.42 24.57 -7.39
N GLY A 332 -10.60 23.52 -7.22
CA GLY A 332 -10.40 22.84 -5.93
C GLY A 332 -9.89 23.79 -4.85
N SER A 333 -8.95 24.70 -5.17
CA SER A 333 -8.39 25.66 -4.20
C SER A 333 -9.43 26.64 -3.64
N LYS A 334 -10.51 26.90 -4.38
CA LYS A 334 -11.62 27.80 -3.97
C LYS A 334 -12.61 27.13 -3.01
N LYS A 335 -12.56 25.79 -2.87
CA LYS A 335 -13.42 25.04 -1.96
C LYS A 335 -12.97 25.26 -0.52
N GLN A 336 -13.92 25.56 0.37
CA GLN A 336 -13.64 25.85 1.79
C GLN A 336 -14.39 24.91 2.75
N PHE A 337 -15.58 24.45 2.39
CA PHE A 337 -16.41 23.57 3.22
C PHE A 337 -16.51 22.21 2.55
N ILE A 338 -15.90 21.19 3.14
CA ILE A 338 -15.72 19.88 2.53
C ILE A 338 -16.49 18.85 3.33
N ILE A 339 -17.53 18.28 2.75
CA ILE A 339 -18.38 17.24 3.36
C ILE A 339 -17.84 15.88 2.94
N LEU A 340 -17.48 15.06 3.93
CA LEU A 340 -16.85 13.76 3.74
C LEU A 340 -17.62 12.65 4.46
N VAL A 341 -17.61 11.45 3.91
CA VAL A 341 -18.12 10.26 4.60
C VAL A 341 -16.93 9.40 4.98
N GLU A 342 -16.37 8.58 4.25
CA GLU A 342 -15.24 7.71 4.63
C GLU A 342 -13.93 8.14 3.99
N LYS A 343 -13.98 9.07 3.04
CA LYS A 343 -12.81 9.59 2.35
C LYS A 343 -11.95 10.49 3.26
N GLY A 344 -10.68 10.61 2.92
CA GLY A 344 -9.74 11.41 3.71
C GLY A 344 -9.21 10.72 4.97
N ARG A 345 -9.39 9.39 5.15
CA ARG A 345 -8.79 8.62 6.24
C ARG A 345 -7.29 8.47 6.09
N GLU A 346 -6.84 8.06 4.91
CA GLU A 346 -5.42 7.83 4.61
C GLU A 346 -5.02 8.53 3.30
N GLY A 347 -3.76 8.89 3.17
CA GLY A 347 -3.19 9.48 1.97
C GLY A 347 -3.59 10.91 1.62
N TRP A 348 -4.71 11.44 2.13
CA TRP A 348 -5.16 12.81 1.83
C TRP A 348 -4.23 13.86 2.45
N ASN A 349 -3.69 14.74 1.62
CA ASN A 349 -2.78 15.82 2.02
C ASN A 349 -3.40 17.18 1.71
N CYS A 350 -3.99 17.83 2.73
CA CYS A 350 -4.53 19.17 2.64
C CYS A 350 -3.95 20.03 3.76
N ARG A 351 -2.95 20.85 3.46
CA ARG A 351 -2.29 21.73 4.43
C ARG A 351 -3.12 22.94 4.81
N SER A 352 -4.00 23.40 3.89
CA SER A 352 -4.95 24.50 4.15
C SER A 352 -6.15 24.09 5.01
N LEU A 353 -6.23 22.83 5.46
CA LEU A 353 -7.24 22.36 6.41
C LEU A 353 -6.96 22.97 7.79
N LEU A 354 -7.83 23.85 8.24
CA LEU A 354 -7.74 24.57 9.53
C LEU A 354 -8.92 24.27 10.46
N GLY A 355 -9.91 23.51 9.97
CA GLY A 355 -11.03 23.07 10.77
C GLY A 355 -11.46 21.64 10.47
N ILE A 356 -11.90 20.94 11.50
CA ILE A 356 -12.53 19.62 11.40
C ILE A 356 -13.76 19.59 12.29
N ALA A 357 -14.90 19.11 11.76
CA ALA A 357 -16.12 18.84 12.50
C ALA A 357 -16.52 17.37 12.33
N LEU A 358 -16.53 16.60 13.42
CA LEU A 358 -16.96 15.21 13.40
C LEU A 358 -18.46 15.11 13.72
N PHE A 359 -19.30 15.17 12.69
CA PHE A 359 -20.76 15.02 12.79
C PHE A 359 -21.15 13.55 12.81
N ARG A 360 -20.42 12.72 13.56
CA ARG A 360 -20.67 11.27 13.66
C ARG A 360 -20.22 10.73 15.02
N SER A 361 -20.90 9.69 15.49
CA SER A 361 -20.42 8.89 16.59
C SER A 361 -19.19 8.06 16.15
N PRO A 362 -18.22 7.83 17.03
CA PRO A 362 -17.01 7.12 16.65
C PRO A 362 -17.31 5.66 16.33
N LYS A 363 -17.02 5.22 15.09
CA LYS A 363 -17.02 3.79 14.73
C LYS A 363 -15.71 3.12 15.13
N SER A 364 -14.61 3.87 15.18
CA SER A 364 -13.30 3.38 15.62
C SER A 364 -12.50 4.52 16.24
N LYS A 365 -11.75 4.19 17.30
CA LYS A 365 -10.86 5.12 17.98
C LYS A 365 -9.76 5.64 17.06
N VAL A 366 -9.22 4.77 16.22
CA VAL A 366 -8.21 5.12 15.21
C VAL A 366 -8.73 6.17 14.22
N PHE A 367 -10.00 6.07 13.82
CA PHE A 367 -10.61 7.06 12.93
C PHE A 367 -10.64 8.45 13.55
N VAL A 368 -11.06 8.58 14.82
CA VAL A 368 -11.12 9.87 15.51
C VAL A 368 -9.73 10.51 15.51
N LEU A 369 -8.72 9.75 15.89
CA LEU A 369 -7.35 10.22 15.92
C LEU A 369 -6.83 10.60 14.53
N GLN A 370 -6.98 9.73 13.53
CA GLN A 370 -6.48 9.96 12.17
C GLN A 370 -7.19 11.15 11.50
N ALA A 371 -8.49 11.30 11.67
CA ALA A 371 -9.25 12.42 11.12
C ALA A 371 -8.78 13.74 11.76
N THR A 372 -8.72 13.81 13.08
CA THR A 372 -8.39 15.03 13.80
C THR A 372 -6.93 15.48 13.59
N MET A 373 -5.99 14.55 13.49
CA MET A 373 -4.58 14.88 13.26
C MET A 373 -4.29 15.46 11.86
N ARG A 374 -5.22 15.39 10.92
CA ARG A 374 -5.01 15.91 9.55
C ARG A 374 -4.94 17.42 9.49
N CYS A 375 -5.72 18.13 10.30
CA CYS A 375 -5.69 19.59 10.32
C CYS A 375 -4.40 20.17 10.92
N LEU A 376 -3.59 19.34 11.57
CA LEU A 376 -2.34 19.81 12.21
C LEU A 376 -1.18 19.98 11.22
N ARG A 377 -1.30 19.56 9.96
CA ARG A 377 -0.24 19.75 8.96
C ARG A 377 0.03 21.22 8.72
N GLN A 378 1.27 21.66 8.97
CA GLN A 378 1.66 23.07 8.85
C GLN A 378 1.61 23.55 7.39
N LEU A 379 1.14 24.76 7.20
CA LEU A 379 1.03 25.41 5.89
C LEU A 379 2.06 26.54 5.74
N THR A 380 2.20 27.37 6.75
CA THR A 380 3.04 28.57 6.78
C THR A 380 4.29 28.36 7.62
N LYS A 381 5.24 29.29 7.55
CA LYS A 381 6.41 29.29 8.47
C LYS A 381 5.99 29.59 9.91
N GLU A 382 5.02 30.46 10.09
CA GLU A 382 4.42 30.75 11.40
C GLU A 382 3.44 29.64 11.77
N GLN A 383 3.49 29.21 13.03
CA GLN A 383 2.60 28.17 13.52
C GLN A 383 1.15 28.65 13.55
N LEU A 384 0.32 28.02 12.75
CA LEU A 384 -1.13 28.24 12.76
C LEU A 384 -1.80 27.42 13.84
N LYS A 385 -3.05 27.76 14.16
CA LYS A 385 -3.89 27.02 15.09
C LYS A 385 -5.08 26.45 14.35
N ALA A 386 -5.35 25.15 14.48
CA ALA A 386 -6.49 24.48 13.87
C ALA A 386 -7.61 24.29 14.91
N THR A 387 -8.87 24.36 14.48
CA THR A 387 -10.02 24.13 15.36
C THR A 387 -10.64 22.76 15.09
N ILE A 388 -10.92 21.99 16.16
CA ILE A 388 -11.46 20.64 16.08
C ILE A 388 -12.79 20.60 16.84
N PHE A 389 -13.90 20.38 16.16
CA PHE A 389 -15.25 20.31 16.73
C PHE A 389 -15.64 18.84 16.93
N LEU A 390 -15.90 18.44 18.15
CA LEU A 390 -16.12 17.05 18.57
C LEU A 390 -17.35 16.89 19.44
N SER A 391 -18.02 15.72 19.37
CA SER A 391 -18.89 15.30 20.46
C SER A 391 -18.08 15.06 21.74
N LYS A 392 -18.72 15.07 22.89
CA LYS A 392 -18.11 14.68 24.15
C LYS A 392 -17.49 13.28 24.05
N GLU A 393 -18.20 12.33 23.45
CA GLU A 393 -17.74 10.97 23.24
C GLU A 393 -16.47 10.91 22.33
N ASN A 394 -16.45 11.70 21.24
CA ASN A 394 -15.28 11.82 20.37
C ASN A 394 -14.12 12.54 21.07
N TYR A 395 -14.43 13.51 21.94
CA TYR A 395 -13.44 14.25 22.73
C TYR A 395 -12.76 13.32 23.73
N ASP A 396 -13.54 12.55 24.51
CA ASP A 396 -13.01 11.57 25.47
C ASP A 396 -12.21 10.48 24.74
N THR A 397 -12.69 10.03 23.58
CA THR A 397 -11.98 9.08 22.73
C THR A 397 -10.64 9.65 22.25
N LEU A 398 -10.60 10.91 21.81
CA LEU A 398 -9.37 11.57 21.36
C LEU A 398 -8.37 11.72 22.51
N ASP A 399 -8.84 12.13 23.71
CA ASP A 399 -7.99 12.28 24.89
C ASP A 399 -7.38 10.94 25.31
N ASP A 400 -8.20 9.88 25.35
CA ASP A 400 -7.77 8.53 25.64
C ASP A 400 -6.69 8.04 24.64
N GLU A 401 -6.88 8.32 23.35
CA GLU A 401 -5.94 7.91 22.31
C GLU A 401 -4.65 8.74 22.33
N LEU A 402 -4.74 10.03 22.64
CA LEU A 402 -3.56 10.88 22.84
C LEU A 402 -2.73 10.43 24.03
N ARG A 403 -3.37 10.10 25.17
CA ARG A 403 -2.67 9.59 26.37
C ARG A 403 -1.96 8.28 26.08
N LYS A 404 -2.64 7.32 25.44
CA LYS A 404 -2.09 5.98 25.19
C LYS A 404 -0.96 5.97 24.18
N ASN A 405 -1.05 6.81 23.15
CA ASN A 405 -0.19 6.69 21.98
C ASN A 405 0.89 7.77 21.89
N TYR A 406 0.64 8.91 22.53
CA TYR A 406 1.54 10.06 22.46
C TYR A 406 1.96 10.58 23.83
N ASN A 407 1.50 9.94 24.91
CA ASN A 407 1.70 10.40 26.29
C ASN A 407 1.37 11.90 26.43
N MET A 408 0.24 12.30 25.84
CA MET A 408 -0.24 13.66 25.72
C MET A 408 -1.73 13.70 26.04
N GLU A 409 -2.21 14.79 26.63
CA GLU A 409 -3.63 15.04 26.85
C GLU A 409 -4.13 16.16 25.92
N ILE A 410 -5.45 16.23 25.70
CA ILE A 410 -6.05 17.35 24.97
C ILE A 410 -5.71 18.69 25.64
N SER A 411 -5.59 18.71 26.97
CA SER A 411 -5.21 19.89 27.72
C SER A 411 -3.79 20.40 27.46
N ASP A 412 -2.96 19.62 26.78
CA ASP A 412 -1.59 20.00 26.44
C ASP A 412 -1.48 20.81 25.15
N PHE A 413 -2.54 20.81 24.33
CA PHE A 413 -2.62 21.73 23.20
C PHE A 413 -2.60 23.18 23.69
N GLY A 414 -1.83 24.03 23.01
CA GLY A 414 -1.67 25.43 23.37
C GLY A 414 -0.71 25.72 24.53
N LYS A 415 -0.13 24.69 25.15
CA LYS A 415 0.90 24.87 26.17
C LYS A 415 2.29 24.88 25.51
N SER A 416 3.11 25.87 25.88
CA SER A 416 4.54 25.82 25.53
C SER A 416 5.19 24.57 26.13
N PRO A 417 6.16 23.94 25.41
CA PRO A 417 6.77 22.72 25.92
C PRO A 417 7.36 22.95 27.31
N ASN A 418 6.96 22.08 28.21
CA ASN A 418 7.50 22.09 29.57
C ASN A 418 9.02 21.78 29.48
N THR A 419 9.86 22.76 29.82
CA THR A 419 11.33 22.65 29.77
C THR A 419 11.92 21.63 30.74
N ASN A 420 11.09 20.96 31.54
CA ASN A 420 11.51 19.94 32.51
C ASN A 420 11.70 18.55 31.84
N LYS A 421 12.47 18.48 30.76
CA LYS A 421 12.93 17.17 30.23
C LYS A 421 13.95 16.57 31.20
N LYS A 422 13.56 15.54 31.97
CA LYS A 422 14.51 14.67 32.64
C LYS A 422 15.12 13.72 31.61
N VAL A 423 16.39 13.91 31.32
CA VAL A 423 17.15 12.99 30.46
C VAL A 423 17.50 11.76 31.31
N TYR A 424 16.90 10.63 30.99
CA TYR A 424 17.27 9.34 31.57
C TYR A 424 18.32 8.67 30.67
N LYS A 425 19.49 8.34 31.26
CA LYS A 425 20.45 7.46 30.59
C LYS A 425 19.92 6.02 30.68
N VAL A 426 19.41 5.52 29.59
CA VAL A 426 19.08 4.08 29.48
C VAL A 426 20.35 3.31 29.17
N ARG A 427 20.73 2.40 30.05
CA ARG A 427 21.81 1.46 29.81
C ARG A 427 21.21 0.12 29.46
N VAL A 428 21.39 -0.31 28.23
CA VAL A 428 21.01 -1.67 27.81
C VAL A 428 22.02 -2.63 28.43
N LEU A 429 21.55 -3.50 29.29
CA LEU A 429 22.37 -4.61 29.80
C LEU A 429 22.22 -5.79 28.85
N PRO A 430 23.32 -6.47 28.54
CA PRO A 430 23.23 -7.69 27.73
C PRO A 430 22.34 -8.73 28.46
N PRO A 431 21.60 -9.55 27.75
CA PRO A 431 20.76 -10.57 28.34
C PRO A 431 21.61 -11.53 29.19
N PRO A 432 21.12 -12.00 30.34
CA PRO A 432 21.90 -12.81 31.29
C PRO A 432 22.22 -14.21 30.77
N ARG A 433 21.67 -14.61 29.63
CA ARG A 433 21.91 -15.91 28.99
C ARG A 433 21.85 -15.78 27.46
N SER A 434 22.79 -16.42 26.77
CA SER A 434 22.69 -16.65 25.33
C SER A 434 21.75 -17.83 25.06
N ILE A 435 20.83 -17.65 24.13
CA ILE A 435 19.96 -18.72 23.65
C ILE A 435 20.52 -19.21 22.32
N LYS A 436 20.89 -20.48 22.24
CA LYS A 436 21.28 -21.09 20.97
C LYS A 436 20.04 -21.54 20.23
N MET A 437 19.86 -21.02 19.03
CA MET A 437 18.77 -21.41 18.15
C MET A 437 19.34 -21.99 16.86
N LYS A 438 18.70 -23.02 16.31
CA LYS A 438 18.98 -23.47 14.95
C LYS A 438 18.13 -22.71 13.96
N ARG A 439 18.77 -22.00 13.06
CA ARG A 439 18.13 -21.43 11.90
C ARG A 439 18.15 -22.49 10.78
N LEU A 440 16.97 -22.87 10.31
CA LEU A 440 16.80 -23.75 9.17
C LEU A 440 16.33 -22.92 7.98
N TRP A 441 16.95 -23.13 6.81
CA TRP A 441 16.49 -22.54 5.57
C TRP A 441 16.72 -23.48 4.41
N HIS A 442 15.98 -23.30 3.34
CA HIS A 442 16.18 -24.01 2.10
C HIS A 442 16.88 -23.09 1.08
N GLU A 443 17.91 -23.60 0.46
CA GLU A 443 18.50 -23.01 -0.73
C GLU A 443 17.91 -23.68 -1.96
N TYR A 444 17.41 -22.86 -2.88
CA TYR A 444 16.85 -23.32 -4.13
C TYR A 444 17.81 -23.01 -5.26
N SER A 445 18.02 -23.98 -6.11
CA SER A 445 18.80 -23.81 -7.35
C SER A 445 17.96 -24.22 -8.54
N LEU A 446 17.96 -23.36 -9.54
CA LEU A 446 17.36 -23.64 -10.81
C LEU A 446 18.38 -24.38 -11.67
N ILE A 447 18.02 -25.58 -12.14
CA ILE A 447 18.87 -26.39 -13.00
C ILE A 447 18.28 -26.38 -14.39
N GLU A 448 19.09 -25.99 -15.37
CA GLU A 448 18.71 -26.12 -16.78
C GLU A 448 18.67 -27.58 -17.19
N LYS A 449 17.58 -27.96 -17.86
CA LYS A 449 17.42 -29.28 -18.44
C LYS A 449 17.83 -29.24 -19.93
N GLU A 450 18.52 -30.30 -20.38
CA GLU A 450 18.64 -30.54 -21.82
C GLU A 450 17.31 -31.12 -22.32
N TYR A 451 16.64 -30.40 -23.22
CA TYR A 451 15.45 -30.92 -23.91
C TYR A 451 15.77 -31.23 -25.37
N SER A 452 15.30 -32.37 -25.83
CA SER A 452 15.54 -32.86 -27.21
C SER A 452 14.28 -33.09 -28.00
N VAL A 453 13.11 -32.92 -27.39
CA VAL A 453 11.80 -33.19 -27.99
C VAL A 453 11.06 -31.87 -28.14
N PRO A 454 10.34 -31.61 -29.25
CA PRO A 454 9.48 -30.45 -29.39
C PRO A 454 8.47 -30.36 -28.26
N ILE A 455 8.25 -29.14 -27.73
CA ILE A 455 7.25 -28.93 -26.69
C ILE A 455 5.86 -29.05 -27.29
N ASP A 456 4.98 -29.78 -26.61
CA ASP A 456 3.55 -29.86 -26.92
C ASP A 456 2.79 -29.04 -25.87
N PHE A 457 2.12 -27.98 -26.28
CA PHE A 457 1.31 -27.13 -25.42
C PHE A 457 -0.12 -27.65 -25.25
N HIS A 458 -0.43 -28.77 -25.89
CA HIS A 458 -1.75 -29.43 -25.83
C HIS A 458 -2.91 -28.49 -26.19
N LEU A 459 -2.70 -27.56 -27.13
CA LEU A 459 -3.70 -26.55 -27.48
C LEU A 459 -4.98 -27.16 -28.07
N ALA A 460 -4.90 -28.36 -28.66
CA ALA A 460 -6.06 -29.07 -29.18
C ALA A 460 -7.00 -29.61 -28.07
N GLU A 461 -6.48 -29.77 -26.85
CA GLU A 461 -7.22 -30.26 -25.68
C GLU A 461 -7.65 -29.13 -24.73
N LEU A 462 -7.37 -27.88 -25.13
CA LEU A 462 -7.62 -26.70 -24.31
C LEU A 462 -9.13 -26.47 -24.11
N ASP A 463 -9.57 -26.44 -22.87
CA ASP A 463 -10.94 -26.06 -22.51
C ASP A 463 -11.09 -24.53 -22.55
N GLU A 464 -11.42 -23.99 -23.72
CA GLU A 464 -11.59 -22.54 -23.93
C GLU A 464 -12.73 -21.94 -23.08
N SER A 465 -13.67 -22.76 -22.60
CA SER A 465 -14.79 -22.27 -21.77
C SER A 465 -14.34 -21.65 -20.44
N LYS A 466 -13.15 -21.99 -19.97
CA LYS A 466 -12.54 -21.41 -18.76
C LYS A 466 -12.19 -19.93 -18.91
N TYR A 467 -11.99 -19.48 -20.15
CA TYR A 467 -11.57 -18.13 -20.48
C TYR A 467 -12.70 -17.25 -20.97
N GLU A 468 -13.89 -17.84 -21.23
CA GLU A 468 -15.06 -17.08 -21.65
C GLU A 468 -15.62 -16.25 -20.48
N ALA A 469 -15.82 -14.95 -20.71
CA ALA A 469 -16.48 -14.09 -19.75
C ALA A 469 -17.99 -14.10 -19.98
N LYS A 470 -18.75 -14.61 -18.99
CA LYS A 470 -20.21 -14.73 -19.05
C LYS A 470 -20.87 -13.90 -17.96
N MET A 471 -21.90 -13.15 -18.33
CA MET A 471 -22.73 -12.39 -17.42
C MET A 471 -24.08 -13.09 -17.24
N TYR A 472 -24.49 -13.26 -15.98
CA TYR A 472 -25.78 -13.84 -15.63
C TYR A 472 -26.73 -12.75 -15.13
N GLU A 473 -27.83 -12.52 -15.84
CA GLU A 473 -28.92 -11.66 -15.38
C GLU A 473 -30.02 -12.50 -14.72
N LYS A 474 -30.27 -12.28 -13.43
CA LYS A 474 -31.45 -12.80 -12.76
C LYS A 474 -32.66 -11.90 -13.03
N GLY A 475 -33.57 -12.38 -13.85
CA GLY A 475 -34.88 -11.74 -14.07
C GLY A 475 -35.69 -11.66 -12.77
N SER A 476 -36.43 -10.56 -12.59
CA SER A 476 -37.24 -10.29 -11.40
C SER A 476 -38.30 -11.39 -11.15
N LEU A 477 -38.45 -11.72 -9.88
CA LEU A 477 -39.16 -12.81 -9.22
C LEU A 477 -40.67 -12.95 -9.49
N ARG A 478 -41.22 -12.50 -10.62
CA ARG A 478 -42.68 -12.58 -10.83
C ARG A 478 -43.18 -13.52 -11.94
N LEU A 479 -42.36 -13.99 -12.83
CA LEU A 479 -42.79 -14.92 -13.90
C LEU A 479 -41.55 -15.70 -14.42
N GLY A 480 -41.43 -16.96 -13.97
CA GLY A 480 -40.59 -17.97 -14.61
C GLY A 480 -39.09 -17.64 -14.74
N LEU A 481 -38.29 -18.38 -14.01
CA LEU A 481 -36.82 -18.34 -14.09
C LEU A 481 -36.33 -18.54 -15.53
N SER A 482 -36.03 -17.49 -16.25
CA SER A 482 -35.10 -17.53 -17.39
C SER A 482 -33.81 -16.81 -16.95
N GLU A 483 -32.82 -17.58 -16.63
CA GLU A 483 -31.46 -17.08 -16.54
C GLU A 483 -31.04 -16.73 -17.97
N LYS A 484 -30.76 -15.46 -18.24
CA LYS A 484 -30.22 -15.03 -19.51
C LYS A 484 -28.71 -14.96 -19.36
N GLU A 485 -28.03 -15.93 -19.92
CA GLU A 485 -26.59 -15.95 -20.04
C GLU A 485 -26.19 -15.08 -21.25
N THR A 486 -25.32 -14.12 -21.03
CA THR A 486 -24.79 -13.26 -22.10
C THR A 486 -23.26 -13.34 -22.06
N ASN A 487 -22.68 -13.75 -23.20
CA ASN A 487 -21.22 -13.72 -23.37
C ASN A 487 -20.76 -12.26 -23.51
N ILE A 488 -19.81 -11.84 -22.67
CA ILE A 488 -19.25 -10.49 -22.62
C ILE A 488 -17.76 -10.44 -22.99
N ASP A 489 -17.25 -11.45 -23.69
CA ASP A 489 -15.84 -11.51 -24.13
C ASP A 489 -15.41 -10.30 -24.93
N SER A 490 -16.34 -9.68 -25.69
CA SER A 490 -16.08 -8.45 -26.44
C SER A 490 -15.78 -7.22 -25.55
N MET A 491 -16.05 -7.31 -24.24
CA MET A 491 -15.74 -6.26 -23.25
C MET A 491 -14.38 -6.47 -22.56
N LYS A 492 -13.72 -7.60 -22.81
CA LYS A 492 -12.37 -7.83 -22.31
C LYS A 492 -11.38 -6.98 -23.09
N GLU A 493 -10.51 -6.27 -22.38
CA GLU A 493 -9.32 -5.70 -22.99
C GLU A 493 -8.34 -6.84 -23.31
N GLN A 494 -8.19 -7.14 -24.60
CA GLN A 494 -7.26 -8.16 -25.08
C GLN A 494 -6.13 -7.48 -25.85
N GLU A 495 -4.92 -7.89 -25.56
CA GLU A 495 -3.73 -7.50 -26.31
C GLU A 495 -3.57 -8.42 -27.54
N ARG A 496 -3.27 -7.83 -28.69
CA ARG A 496 -3.02 -8.62 -29.91
C ARG A 496 -1.53 -8.84 -30.10
N PHE A 497 -1.16 -10.10 -30.16
CA PHE A 497 0.20 -10.56 -30.38
C PHE A 497 0.43 -10.96 -31.84
N SER A 498 1.58 -10.56 -32.37
CA SER A 498 2.25 -11.17 -33.47
C SER A 498 3.22 -12.23 -32.96
N GLU A 499 3.76 -13.10 -33.82
CA GLU A 499 4.82 -14.04 -33.42
C GLU A 499 5.98 -13.31 -32.75
N PHE A 500 6.37 -12.13 -33.28
CA PHE A 500 7.46 -11.33 -32.73
C PHE A 500 7.13 -10.75 -31.35
N SER A 501 5.97 -10.13 -31.20
CA SER A 501 5.59 -9.53 -29.90
C SER A 501 5.32 -10.60 -28.83
N LEU A 502 4.75 -11.75 -29.21
CA LEU A 502 4.58 -12.90 -28.32
C LEU A 502 5.93 -13.47 -27.85
N THR A 503 6.86 -13.65 -28.80
CA THR A 503 8.22 -14.08 -28.48
C THR A 503 8.91 -13.12 -27.53
N ALA A 504 8.78 -11.81 -27.78
CA ALA A 504 9.37 -10.78 -26.92
C ALA A 504 8.74 -10.78 -25.51
N GLU A 505 7.42 -10.99 -25.42
CA GLU A 505 6.73 -11.05 -24.15
C GLU A 505 7.15 -12.27 -23.33
N ILE A 506 7.19 -13.47 -23.92
CA ILE A 506 7.66 -14.69 -23.25
C ILE A 506 9.14 -14.54 -22.85
N SER A 507 9.97 -14.01 -23.74
CA SER A 507 11.40 -13.76 -23.47
C SER A 507 11.58 -12.84 -22.27
N ARG A 508 10.81 -11.76 -22.20
CA ARG A 508 10.81 -10.80 -21.09
C ARG A 508 10.32 -11.44 -19.80
N TYR A 509 9.29 -12.27 -19.89
CA TYR A 509 8.69 -12.96 -18.76
C TYR A 509 9.66 -13.97 -18.15
N MET A 510 10.28 -14.79 -19.00
CA MET A 510 11.16 -15.89 -18.59
C MET A 510 12.63 -15.46 -18.40
N ASN A 511 13.00 -14.27 -18.85
CA ASN A 511 14.39 -13.78 -18.92
C ASN A 511 15.30 -14.73 -19.76
N ILE A 512 14.76 -15.22 -20.87
CA ILE A 512 15.44 -16.09 -21.82
C ILE A 512 15.61 -15.33 -23.15
N SER A 513 16.62 -15.67 -23.93
CA SER A 513 16.85 -15.05 -25.23
C SER A 513 15.64 -15.17 -26.16
N CYS A 514 15.26 -14.07 -26.83
CA CYS A 514 14.21 -14.09 -27.86
C CYS A 514 14.48 -15.15 -28.94
N LEU A 515 15.74 -15.38 -29.31
CA LEU A 515 16.09 -16.40 -30.31
C LEU A 515 15.76 -17.80 -29.81
N THR A 516 15.98 -18.08 -28.54
CA THR A 516 15.65 -19.37 -27.93
C THR A 516 14.15 -19.57 -27.88
N ILE A 517 13.40 -18.56 -27.45
CA ILE A 517 11.93 -18.64 -27.42
C ILE A 517 11.35 -18.77 -28.82
N ALA A 518 11.81 -17.98 -29.78
CA ALA A 518 11.36 -18.11 -31.18
C ALA A 518 11.59 -19.50 -31.75
N LYS A 519 12.73 -20.12 -31.43
CA LYS A 519 13.03 -21.49 -31.82
C LYS A 519 12.06 -22.49 -31.19
N ILE A 520 11.82 -22.36 -29.87
CA ILE A 520 10.88 -23.22 -29.13
C ILE A 520 9.48 -23.15 -29.75
N LEU A 521 8.95 -21.93 -29.98
CA LEU A 521 7.62 -21.76 -30.55
C LEU A 521 7.48 -22.33 -31.95
N ARG A 522 8.49 -22.18 -32.81
CA ARG A 522 8.47 -22.69 -34.20
C ARG A 522 8.65 -24.20 -34.28
N GLU A 523 9.46 -24.77 -33.41
CA GLU A 523 9.73 -26.22 -33.36
C GLU A 523 8.70 -26.98 -32.49
N SER A 524 7.76 -26.29 -31.83
CA SER A 524 6.72 -26.93 -31.02
C SER A 524 5.76 -27.78 -31.86
N VAL A 525 5.10 -28.73 -31.25
CA VAL A 525 4.10 -29.62 -31.89
C VAL A 525 2.95 -28.80 -32.48
N ASP A 526 2.49 -27.78 -31.72
CA ASP A 526 1.36 -26.94 -32.14
C ASP A 526 1.73 -25.93 -33.25
N GLY A 527 3.00 -25.52 -33.33
CA GLY A 527 3.49 -24.52 -34.25
C GLY A 527 3.16 -23.08 -33.86
N SER A 528 4.05 -22.13 -34.23
CA SER A 528 3.95 -20.73 -33.78
C SER A 528 2.63 -20.04 -34.13
N ASP A 529 2.06 -20.34 -35.32
CA ASP A 529 0.83 -19.71 -35.79
C ASP A 529 -0.39 -20.10 -34.92
N ASN A 530 -0.47 -21.37 -34.55
CA ASN A 530 -1.56 -21.86 -33.70
C ASN A 530 -1.44 -21.32 -32.26
N ILE A 531 -0.21 -21.22 -31.75
CA ILE A 531 0.06 -20.62 -30.44
C ILE A 531 -0.37 -19.16 -30.43
N VAL A 532 0.05 -18.37 -31.44
CA VAL A 532 -0.36 -16.97 -31.58
C VAL A 532 -1.87 -16.85 -31.72
N ALA A 533 -2.52 -17.74 -32.46
CA ALA A 533 -3.97 -17.73 -32.61
C ALA A 533 -4.70 -18.05 -31.28
N ALA A 534 -4.20 -18.99 -30.49
CA ALA A 534 -4.77 -19.35 -29.20
C ALA A 534 -4.62 -18.20 -28.19
N VAL A 535 -3.44 -17.61 -28.11
CA VAL A 535 -3.18 -16.46 -27.20
C VAL A 535 -3.98 -15.23 -27.62
N ASN A 536 -4.20 -14.99 -28.92
CA ASN A 536 -5.03 -13.88 -29.39
C ASN A 536 -6.53 -14.10 -29.20
N ARG A 537 -6.97 -15.35 -29.01
CA ARG A 537 -8.35 -15.65 -28.61
C ARG A 537 -8.54 -15.39 -27.12
N HIS A 538 -7.60 -15.84 -26.30
CA HIS A 538 -7.61 -15.69 -24.85
C HIS A 538 -6.19 -15.43 -24.37
N ASN A 539 -5.89 -14.18 -23.96
CA ASN A 539 -4.54 -13.81 -23.53
C ASN A 539 -4.08 -14.60 -22.29
N GLU A 540 -5.03 -15.08 -21.50
CA GLU A 540 -4.78 -15.89 -20.30
C GLU A 540 -4.04 -17.20 -20.64
N VAL A 541 -4.21 -17.74 -21.84
CA VAL A 541 -3.50 -18.95 -22.31
C VAL A 541 -1.99 -18.77 -22.28
N LEU A 542 -1.50 -17.55 -22.45
CA LEU A 542 -0.08 -17.26 -22.36
C LEU A 542 0.48 -17.59 -20.98
N GLU A 543 -0.23 -17.18 -19.94
CA GLU A 543 0.22 -17.31 -18.55
C GLU A 543 -0.16 -18.68 -17.96
N ASP A 544 -1.29 -19.24 -18.37
CA ASP A 544 -1.81 -20.49 -17.82
C ASP A 544 -1.20 -21.74 -18.49
N VAL A 545 -0.77 -21.64 -19.74
CA VAL A 545 -0.33 -22.81 -20.53
C VAL A 545 1.06 -22.62 -21.12
N ILE A 546 1.27 -21.58 -21.93
CA ILE A 546 2.49 -21.46 -22.72
C ILE A 546 3.73 -21.28 -21.85
N ILE A 547 3.69 -20.32 -20.92
CA ILE A 547 4.85 -20.03 -20.06
C ILE A 547 5.15 -21.17 -19.10
N PRO A 548 4.16 -21.77 -18.40
CA PRO A 548 4.40 -22.94 -17.55
C PRO A 548 5.05 -24.12 -18.26
N GLU A 549 4.55 -24.49 -19.45
CA GLU A 549 5.11 -25.63 -20.20
C GLU A 549 6.56 -25.37 -20.65
N ILE A 550 6.87 -24.16 -21.10
CA ILE A 550 8.26 -23.79 -21.41
C ILE A 550 9.12 -23.89 -20.15
N PHE A 551 8.63 -23.37 -19.02
CA PHE A 551 9.38 -23.38 -17.77
C PHE A 551 9.67 -24.81 -17.30
N HIS A 552 8.66 -25.67 -17.23
CA HIS A 552 8.82 -27.06 -16.78
C HIS A 552 9.70 -27.89 -17.71
N THR A 553 9.71 -27.55 -18.99
CA THR A 553 10.59 -28.21 -19.96
C THR A 553 12.04 -27.78 -19.81
N LEU A 554 12.30 -26.50 -19.58
CA LEU A 554 13.65 -25.95 -19.55
C LEU A 554 14.33 -26.04 -18.18
N TYR A 555 13.56 -26.11 -17.09
CA TYR A 555 14.12 -25.98 -15.74
C TYR A 555 13.62 -27.04 -14.77
N GLU A 556 14.48 -27.38 -13.83
CA GLU A 556 14.17 -28.13 -12.60
C GLU A 556 14.59 -27.30 -11.41
N VAL A 557 13.71 -27.16 -10.41
CA VAL A 557 14.04 -26.51 -9.15
C VAL A 557 14.49 -27.53 -8.13
N LYS A 558 15.76 -27.45 -7.69
CA LYS A 558 16.28 -28.26 -6.58
C LYS A 558 16.31 -27.47 -5.29
N SER A 559 15.81 -28.09 -4.25
CA SER A 559 15.80 -27.56 -2.89
C SER A 559 16.85 -28.29 -2.04
N THR A 560 17.65 -27.54 -1.30
CA THR A 560 18.62 -28.09 -0.33
C THR A 560 18.41 -27.42 1.02
N GLN A 561 18.10 -28.20 2.04
CA GLN A 561 17.95 -27.71 3.40
C GLN A 561 19.31 -27.44 4.02
N LYS A 562 19.51 -26.24 4.56
CA LYS A 562 20.69 -25.86 5.33
C LYS A 562 20.31 -25.46 6.75
N SER A 563 21.24 -25.64 7.66
CA SER A 563 21.06 -25.26 9.06
C SER A 563 22.29 -24.54 9.60
N GLU A 564 22.05 -23.51 10.39
CA GLU A 564 23.10 -22.75 11.08
C GLU A 564 22.72 -22.57 12.54
N ASP A 565 23.69 -22.73 13.43
CA ASP A 565 23.52 -22.42 14.84
C ASP A 565 23.73 -20.91 15.04
N VAL A 566 22.71 -20.20 15.51
CA VAL A 566 22.73 -18.75 15.76
C VAL A 566 22.68 -18.50 17.25
N ASP A 567 23.68 -17.79 17.76
CA ASP A 567 23.65 -17.27 19.12
C ASP A 567 22.83 -15.99 19.15
N MET A 568 21.68 -16.00 19.82
CA MET A 568 20.93 -14.78 20.12
C MET A 568 21.51 -14.16 21.39
N VAL A 569 22.14 -12.99 21.21
CA VAL A 569 22.67 -12.17 22.30
C VAL A 569 21.66 -11.09 22.64
#